data_65504c2873cc2a0ea93ce1506dade701
#
_entry.id   65504c2873cc2a0ea93ce1506dade701
#
_cell.length_a   1.000
_cell.length_b   1.000
_cell.length_c   1.000
_cell.angle_alpha   90.00
_cell.angle_beta   90.00
_cell.angle_gamma   90.00
#
_symmetry.space_group_name_H-M   'P 1'
#
loop_
_entity.id
_entity.type
_entity.pdbx_description
1 polymer ?
#
loop_
_entity_poly.entity_id
_entity_poly.type
_entity_poly.pdbx_seq_one_letter_code
_entity_poly.pdbx_strand_id
1 'polypeptide(L)'
;MSIRIIWRTDVHLGDKTPVRRTGCWTEDVLKKLSWIGEKASKINADAVLDGGDFFDVKSPTKNSHALVRKACEVHKKYPCPIYALVGNHDVKYGDIEYLPEQPLGVLFSSEVFLQFGDEQ
;
A
#
# COMPACT_ATOMS: atom_id res chain seq x y z
N MET A 1 -8.38 8.78 -26.97
CA MET A 1 -8.42 7.88 -25.82
C MET A 1 -7.66 8.49 -24.66
N SER A 2 -8.30 8.61 -23.50
CA SER A 2 -7.69 9.19 -22.31
C SER A 2 -7.27 8.10 -21.32
N ILE A 3 -6.12 8.28 -20.71
CA ILE A 3 -5.65 7.41 -19.64
C ILE A 3 -5.91 8.14 -18.32
N ARG A 4 -6.57 7.46 -17.38
CA ARG A 4 -6.88 8.02 -16.06
C ARG A 4 -6.11 7.27 -15.00
N ILE A 5 -5.27 7.99 -14.28
CA ILE A 5 -4.40 7.41 -13.26
C ILE A 5 -4.64 8.13 -11.93
N ILE A 6 -4.75 7.35 -10.86
CA ILE A 6 -4.78 7.90 -9.50
C ILE A 6 -3.37 7.79 -8.94
N TRP A 7 -2.86 8.91 -8.42
CA TRP A 7 -1.56 8.96 -7.75
C TRP A 7 -1.76 9.07 -6.24
N ARG A 8 -1.07 8.23 -5.50
CA ARG A 8 -1.02 8.34 -4.03
C ARG A 8 0.39 8.03 -3.55
N THR A 9 0.75 8.52 -2.36
CA THR A 9 2.06 8.26 -1.78
C THR A 9 2.02 8.44 -0.28
N ASP A 10 3.03 7.91 0.41
CA ASP A 10 3.23 8.09 1.85
C ASP A 10 1.99 7.72 2.67
N VAL A 11 1.42 6.56 2.41
CA VAL A 11 0.23 6.07 3.11
C VAL A 11 0.51 5.87 4.60
N HIS A 12 1.69 5.36 4.95
CA HIS A 12 2.10 5.12 6.34
C HIS A 12 1.08 4.32 7.14
N LEU A 13 0.62 3.21 6.57
CA LEU A 13 -0.29 2.30 7.25
C LEU A 13 0.43 1.61 8.41
N GLY A 14 -0.17 1.61 9.59
CA GLY A 14 0.41 1.00 10.77
C GLY A 14 -0.62 0.61 11.81
N ASP A 15 -0.21 -0.20 12.78
CA ASP A 15 -1.07 -0.65 13.86
C ASP A 15 -1.18 0.38 14.99
N LYS A 16 -0.24 1.33 15.08
CA LYS A 16 -0.21 2.31 16.17
C LYS A 16 -0.73 3.66 15.72
N THR A 17 -1.58 4.25 16.53
CA THR A 17 -2.03 5.62 16.34
C THR A 17 -0.92 6.59 16.73
N PRO A 18 -0.61 7.60 15.90
CA PRO A 18 0.33 8.65 16.27
C PRO A 18 -0.09 9.35 17.57
N VAL A 19 0.89 9.78 18.37
CA VAL A 19 0.68 10.31 19.72
C VAL A 19 -0.35 11.47 19.77
N ARG A 20 -0.35 12.32 18.77
CA ARG A 20 -1.22 13.52 18.75
C ARG A 20 -2.56 13.30 18.05
N ARG A 21 -2.83 12.08 17.62
CA ARG A 21 -4.07 11.79 16.91
C ARG A 21 -5.07 11.11 17.82
N THR A 22 -6.33 11.54 17.75
CA THR A 22 -7.43 10.86 18.41
C THR A 22 -8.10 9.88 17.45
N GLY A 23 -8.71 8.83 17.98
CA GLY A 23 -9.36 7.80 17.18
C GLY A 23 -8.40 6.71 16.70
N CYS A 24 -8.89 5.83 15.83
CA CYS A 24 -8.11 4.71 15.33
C CYS A 24 -7.45 5.05 14.00
N TRP A 25 -6.14 5.22 14.03
CA TRP A 25 -5.36 5.54 12.84
C TRP A 25 -5.50 4.48 11.75
N THR A 26 -5.40 3.20 12.14
CA THR A 26 -5.47 2.08 11.21
C THR A 26 -6.80 2.06 10.44
N GLU A 27 -7.91 2.18 11.17
CA GLU A 27 -9.23 2.18 10.55
C GLU A 27 -9.42 3.36 9.62
N ASP A 28 -8.96 4.55 10.03
CA ASP A 28 -9.09 5.76 9.21
C ASP A 28 -8.31 5.63 7.91
N VAL A 29 -7.09 5.10 7.96
CA VAL A 29 -6.29 4.90 6.76
C VAL A 29 -6.94 3.86 5.85
N LEU A 30 -7.41 2.75 6.41
CA LEU A 30 -8.07 1.70 5.62
C LEU A 30 -9.35 2.21 4.95
N LYS A 31 -10.11 3.07 5.63
CA LYS A 31 -11.29 3.70 5.03
C LYS A 31 -10.91 4.59 3.85
N LYS A 32 -9.84 5.36 3.98
CA LYS A 32 -9.35 6.20 2.88
C LYS A 32 -8.89 5.37 1.69
N LEU A 33 -8.19 4.27 1.96
CA LEU A 33 -7.76 3.35 0.89
C LEU A 33 -8.95 2.75 0.17
N SER A 34 -9.99 2.35 0.90
CA SER A 34 -11.23 1.85 0.33
C SER A 34 -11.92 2.92 -0.52
N TRP A 35 -11.95 4.15 -0.04
CA TRP A 35 -12.52 5.27 -0.77
C TRP A 35 -11.79 5.53 -2.08
N ILE A 36 -10.46 5.42 -2.09
CA ILE A 36 -9.67 5.56 -3.32
C ILE A 36 -10.07 4.49 -4.34
N GLY A 37 -10.29 3.27 -3.88
CA GLY A 37 -10.76 2.18 -4.75
C GLY A 37 -12.13 2.47 -5.35
N GLU A 38 -13.06 3.02 -4.55
CA GLU A 38 -14.37 3.43 -5.03
C GLU A 38 -14.26 4.55 -6.04
N LYS A 39 -13.38 5.52 -5.79
CA LYS A 39 -13.13 6.63 -6.71
C LYS A 39 -12.55 6.12 -8.03
N ALA A 40 -11.64 5.16 -7.97
CA ALA A 40 -11.07 4.54 -9.16
C ALA A 40 -12.17 3.90 -10.01
N SER A 41 -13.14 3.26 -9.38
CA SER A 41 -14.29 2.68 -10.09
C SER A 41 -15.15 3.75 -10.74
N LYS A 42 -15.43 4.85 -10.03
CA LYS A 42 -16.29 5.92 -10.54
C LYS A 42 -15.69 6.62 -11.76
N ILE A 43 -14.39 6.83 -11.78
CA ILE A 43 -13.74 7.53 -12.89
C ILE A 43 -13.22 6.57 -13.96
N ASN A 44 -13.41 5.27 -13.79
CA ASN A 44 -12.85 4.24 -14.68
C ASN A 44 -11.33 4.40 -14.81
N ALA A 45 -10.64 4.45 -13.67
CA ALA A 45 -9.20 4.58 -13.65
C ALA A 45 -8.52 3.38 -14.32
N ASP A 46 -7.45 3.63 -15.04
CA ASP A 46 -6.68 2.59 -15.71
C ASP A 46 -5.62 1.98 -14.79
N ALA A 47 -5.16 2.75 -13.80
CA ALA A 47 -4.19 2.28 -12.83
C ALA A 47 -4.16 3.20 -11.60
N VAL A 48 -3.63 2.67 -10.51
CA VAL A 48 -3.26 3.43 -9.32
C VAL A 48 -1.75 3.33 -9.17
N LEU A 49 -1.08 4.45 -8.99
CA LEU A 49 0.35 4.50 -8.75
C LEU A 49 0.61 4.90 -7.30
N ASP A 50 1.43 4.12 -6.62
CA ASP A 50 1.81 4.36 -5.23
C ASP A 50 3.28 4.74 -5.17
N GLY A 51 3.59 5.89 -4.59
CA GLY A 51 4.94 6.44 -4.54
C GLY A 51 5.86 5.85 -3.49
N GLY A 52 5.41 4.85 -2.73
CA GLY A 52 6.22 4.21 -1.71
C GLY A 52 5.84 4.62 -0.29
N ASP A 53 6.59 4.10 0.68
CA ASP A 53 6.35 4.31 2.10
C ASP A 53 4.91 3.93 2.50
N PHE A 54 4.44 2.79 1.98
CA PHE A 54 3.08 2.33 2.22
C PHE A 54 2.85 1.97 3.69
N PHE A 55 3.76 1.21 4.29
CA PHE A 55 3.69 0.88 5.71
C PHE A 55 4.49 1.87 6.53
N ASP A 56 3.94 2.26 7.70
CA ASP A 56 4.61 3.19 8.59
C ASP A 56 5.90 2.59 9.18
N VAL A 57 5.86 1.29 9.50
CA VAL A 57 7.01 0.56 10.02
C VAL A 57 7.33 -0.60 9.09
N LYS A 58 8.58 -0.69 8.66
CA LYS A 58 9.02 -1.73 7.73
C LYS A 58 9.21 -3.11 8.39
N SER A 59 9.39 -3.15 9.70
CA SER A 59 9.68 -4.41 10.40
C SER A 59 8.49 -5.36 10.38
N PRO A 60 8.66 -6.61 9.96
CA PRO A 60 7.57 -7.58 9.98
C PRO A 60 7.07 -7.90 11.39
N THR A 61 7.92 -7.72 12.41
CA THR A 61 7.51 -7.97 13.80
C THR A 61 6.65 -6.85 14.37
N LYS A 62 6.63 -5.68 13.74
CA LYS A 62 5.86 -4.52 14.20
C LYS A 62 4.60 -4.26 13.37
N ASN A 63 4.31 -5.13 12.43
CA ASN A 63 3.09 -5.08 11.64
C ASN A 63 2.35 -6.39 11.84
N SER A 64 1.11 -6.32 12.30
CA SER A 64 0.33 -7.54 12.55
C SER A 64 -0.05 -8.22 11.25
N HIS A 65 -0.26 -9.53 11.32
CA HIS A 65 -0.80 -10.29 10.18
C HIS A 65 -2.18 -9.77 9.79
N ALA A 66 -2.97 -9.35 10.78
CA ALA A 66 -4.29 -8.77 10.53
C ALA A 66 -4.18 -7.48 9.71
N LEU A 67 -3.19 -6.63 10.00
CA LEU A 67 -2.97 -5.40 9.26
C LEU A 67 -2.65 -5.68 7.79
N VAL A 68 -1.70 -6.58 7.54
CA VAL A 68 -1.28 -6.93 6.19
C VAL A 68 -2.45 -7.57 5.43
N ARG A 69 -3.22 -8.44 6.09
CA ARG A 69 -4.38 -9.07 5.48
C ARG A 69 -5.45 -8.04 5.09
N LYS A 70 -5.74 -7.09 5.98
CA LYS A 70 -6.71 -6.03 5.70
C LYS A 70 -6.26 -5.15 4.53
N ALA A 71 -4.98 -4.86 4.44
CA ALA A 71 -4.42 -4.12 3.31
C ALA A 71 -4.65 -4.89 2.00
N CYS A 72 -4.39 -6.20 2.00
CA CYS A 72 -4.66 -7.04 0.83
C CYS A 72 -6.14 -7.02 0.45
N GLU A 73 -7.04 -7.21 1.43
CA GLU A 73 -8.47 -7.26 1.18
C GLU A 73 -9.01 -5.98 0.57
N VAL A 74 -8.57 -4.83 1.10
CA VAL A 74 -9.00 -3.53 0.57
C VAL A 74 -8.57 -3.35 -0.89
N HIS A 75 -7.32 -3.69 -1.19
CA HIS A 75 -6.78 -3.46 -2.53
C HIS A 75 -7.26 -4.48 -3.56
N LYS A 76 -7.65 -5.68 -3.14
CA LYS A 76 -8.24 -6.66 -4.05
C LYS A 76 -9.56 -6.20 -4.66
N LYS A 77 -10.22 -5.24 -4.03
CA LYS A 77 -11.47 -4.66 -4.54
C LYS A 77 -11.27 -3.55 -5.55
N TYR A 78 -10.03 -3.14 -5.78
CA TYR A 78 -9.74 -2.10 -6.77
C TYR A 78 -10.04 -2.62 -8.18
N PRO A 79 -10.62 -1.78 -9.06
CA PRO A 79 -11.01 -2.21 -10.40
C PRO A 79 -9.86 -2.23 -11.41
N CYS A 80 -8.68 -1.79 -11.00
CA CYS A 80 -7.54 -1.63 -11.90
C CYS A 80 -6.24 -2.07 -11.21
N PRO A 81 -5.16 -2.26 -11.98
CA PRO A 81 -3.86 -2.59 -11.40
C PRO A 81 -3.32 -1.49 -10.49
N ILE A 82 -2.60 -1.89 -9.45
CA ILE A 82 -1.95 -0.98 -8.51
C ILE A 82 -0.44 -1.21 -8.63
N TYR A 83 0.28 -0.20 -9.09
CA TYR A 83 1.74 -0.25 -9.20
C TYR A 83 2.34 0.54 -8.06
N ALA A 84 3.28 -0.06 -7.35
CA ALA A 84 3.89 0.56 -6.19
C ALA A 84 5.41 0.65 -6.34
N LEU A 85 5.96 1.79 -5.90
CA LEU A 85 7.39 1.94 -5.74
C LEU A 85 7.80 1.46 -4.35
N VAL A 86 9.03 0.99 -4.23
CA VAL A 86 9.59 0.61 -2.94
C VAL A 86 10.29 1.84 -2.37
N GLY A 87 9.72 2.42 -1.30
CA GLY A 87 10.32 3.56 -0.63
C GLY A 87 11.40 3.13 0.37
N ASN A 88 12.16 4.09 0.87
CA ASN A 88 13.24 3.83 1.84
C ASN A 88 12.71 3.20 3.14
N HIS A 89 11.47 3.52 3.52
CA HIS A 89 10.86 2.98 4.73
C HIS A 89 10.21 1.61 4.52
N ASP A 90 10.14 1.13 3.28
CA ASP A 90 9.51 -0.15 2.95
C ASP A 90 10.47 -1.34 3.07
N VAL A 91 11.77 -1.09 3.10
CA VAL A 91 12.79 -2.14 3.15
C VAL A 91 13.77 -1.93 4.28
N LYS A 92 14.25 -3.04 4.84
CA LYS A 92 15.23 -3.03 5.91
C LYS A 92 16.60 -2.61 5.35
N TYR A 93 17.26 -1.67 6.02
CA TYR A 93 18.57 -1.16 5.61
C TYR A 93 18.60 -0.54 4.21
N GLY A 94 17.45 -0.19 3.67
CA GLY A 94 17.38 0.38 2.31
C GLY A 94 17.74 -0.60 1.20
N ASP A 95 17.83 -1.89 1.50
CA ASP A 95 18.22 -2.92 0.54
C ASP A 95 17.01 -3.71 0.06
N ILE A 96 16.76 -3.69 -1.24
CA ILE A 96 15.62 -4.36 -1.84
C ILE A 96 15.68 -5.90 -1.70
N GLU A 97 16.85 -6.46 -1.42
CA GLU A 97 16.97 -7.90 -1.17
C GLU A 97 16.16 -8.34 0.04
N TYR A 98 15.92 -7.44 1.00
CA TYR A 98 15.11 -7.73 2.18
C TYR A 98 13.60 -7.55 1.95
N LEU A 99 13.20 -7.11 0.76
CA LEU A 99 11.79 -6.85 0.47
C LEU A 99 10.87 -8.05 0.72
N PRO A 100 11.23 -9.29 0.34
CA PRO A 100 10.34 -10.43 0.60
C PRO A 100 10.06 -10.67 2.08
N GLU A 101 10.92 -10.18 2.97
CA GLU A 101 10.75 -10.31 4.42
C GLU A 101 9.89 -9.21 5.02
N GLN A 102 9.52 -8.19 4.23
CA GLN A 102 8.80 -7.02 4.72
C GLN A 102 7.31 -7.13 4.38
N PRO A 103 6.45 -6.41 5.12
CA PRO A 103 5.00 -6.40 4.81
C PRO A 103 4.68 -6.04 3.37
N LEU A 104 5.39 -5.08 2.79
CA LEU A 104 5.18 -4.69 1.40
C LEU A 104 5.46 -5.86 0.45
N GLY A 105 6.46 -6.70 0.76
CA GLY A 105 6.77 -7.88 -0.02
C GLY A 105 5.61 -8.86 -0.11
N VAL A 106 4.80 -8.97 0.96
CA VAL A 106 3.61 -9.83 0.95
C VAL A 106 2.61 -9.34 -0.09
N LEU A 107 2.43 -8.02 -0.21
CA LEU A 107 1.51 -7.44 -1.19
C LEU A 107 1.97 -7.70 -2.62
N PHE A 108 3.27 -7.66 -2.88
CA PHE A 108 3.83 -8.02 -4.18
C PHE A 108 3.70 -9.52 -4.47
N SER A 109 4.04 -10.35 -3.50
CA SER A 109 3.96 -11.82 -3.65
C SER A 109 2.54 -12.31 -3.89
N SER A 110 1.55 -11.62 -3.33
CA SER A 110 0.13 -11.91 -3.51
C SER A 110 -0.43 -11.33 -4.80
N GLU A 111 0.38 -10.63 -5.57
CA GLU A 111 -0.04 -9.95 -6.81
C GLU A 111 -1.10 -8.87 -6.59
N VAL A 112 -1.25 -8.41 -5.33
CA VAL A 112 -2.13 -7.29 -5.02
C VAL A 112 -1.52 -5.99 -5.52
N PHE A 113 -0.21 -5.82 -5.32
CA PHE A 113 0.56 -4.73 -5.90
C PHE A 113 1.50 -5.28 -6.96
N LEU A 114 1.75 -4.48 -8.00
CA LEU A 114 2.76 -4.75 -8.99
C LEU A 114 3.93 -3.80 -8.77
N GLN A 115 5.14 -4.34 -8.80
CA GLN A 115 6.32 -3.51 -8.58
C GLN A 115 6.58 -2.63 -9.80
N PHE A 116 6.62 -1.32 -9.57
CA PHE A 116 6.87 -0.36 -10.64
C PHE A 116 8.35 -0.38 -11.02
N GLY A 117 8.61 -0.45 -12.32
CA GLY A 117 9.97 -0.43 -12.81
C GLY A 117 10.70 -1.76 -12.75
N ASP A 118 10.01 -2.83 -12.37
CA ASP A 118 10.62 -4.16 -12.33
C ASP A 118 10.75 -4.70 -13.75
N GLU A 119 11.97 -4.97 -14.16
CA GLU A 119 12.27 -5.50 -15.48
C GLU A 119 12.45 -7.01 -15.41
N GLN A 120 11.42 -7.71 -15.63
CA GLN A 120 11.46 -9.17 -15.63
C GLN A 120 11.70 -9.74 -17.00
#